data_4aba4f56fa6a8e2ea3505135fd75d5ac
#
_entry.id   4aba4f56fa6a8e2ea3505135fd75d5ac
#
_cell.length_a   1.000
_cell.length_b   1.000
_cell.length_c   1.000
_cell.angle_alpha   90.00
_cell.angle_beta   90.00
_cell.angle_gamma   90.00
#
_symmetry.space_group_name_H-M   'P 1'
#
loop_
_entity.id
_entity.type
_entity.pdbx_description
1 polymer ?
#
loop_
_entity_poly.entity_id
_entity_poly.type
_entity_poly.pdbx_seq_one_letter_code
_entity_poly.pdbx_strand_id
1 'polypeptide(L)'
;MSGAPIGLFDSGVGGLSIWRQVVHALPSEPLLYVADQAHVPYGHRSAAEIQAHSQAIADYLVAEGCKAIVVACNTASAVALEPLRQRFPQLPILGLEPAVKPAVQLTRSGVVGVMATPATFQGQLYRATVGRYATAVQVVEQVCVGLAELVEQGELEGPDCDARLMGYLEPMLAAGADTIVLGCTHYPFVIESIRRLVGPSMAVVDPAPAVARHLADVLAREGLLAPAERGPLEPASRYRFATTASPSDFNRALSRLVGVSSSSQALIWQQRPDQSPVLHPA
;
A
#
# COMPACT_ATOMS: atom_id res chain seq x y z
N MET A 1 -10.79 3.49 -23.90
CA MET A 1 -10.03 3.69 -22.66
C MET A 1 -10.64 2.99 -21.43
N SER A 2 -11.96 2.77 -21.34
CA SER A 2 -12.60 2.09 -20.18
C SER A 2 -12.10 0.64 -19.91
N GLY A 3 -11.57 -0.05 -20.91
CA GLY A 3 -10.98 -1.39 -20.75
C GLY A 3 -9.48 -1.43 -20.46
N ALA A 4 -8.82 -0.30 -20.29
CA ALA A 4 -7.41 -0.21 -19.92
C ALA A 4 -7.20 -0.61 -18.45
N PRO A 5 -6.03 -1.13 -18.06
CA PRO A 5 -5.79 -1.56 -16.69
C PRO A 5 -5.68 -0.39 -15.71
N ILE A 6 -5.92 -0.67 -14.44
CA ILE A 6 -5.50 0.17 -13.31
C ILE A 6 -4.12 -0.30 -12.89
N GLY A 7 -3.15 0.61 -12.86
CA GLY A 7 -1.82 0.34 -12.33
C GLY A 7 -1.79 0.47 -10.81
N LEU A 8 -1.22 -0.51 -10.13
CA LEU A 8 -0.91 -0.42 -8.70
C LEU A 8 0.59 -0.65 -8.53
N PHE A 9 1.24 0.07 -7.64
CA PHE A 9 2.62 -0.25 -7.29
C PHE A 9 2.92 -0.05 -5.79
N ASP A 10 3.83 -0.85 -5.30
CA ASP A 10 4.37 -0.80 -3.95
C ASP A 10 5.88 -1.09 -3.95
N SER A 11 6.55 -0.79 -2.85
CA SER A 11 7.94 -1.18 -2.62
C SER A 11 8.16 -2.71 -2.61
N GLY A 12 7.11 -3.49 -2.39
CA GLY A 12 7.19 -4.94 -2.29
C GLY A 12 5.84 -5.63 -2.42
N VAL A 13 5.57 -6.60 -1.55
CA VAL A 13 4.31 -7.37 -1.55
C VAL A 13 3.21 -6.73 -0.70
N GLY A 14 3.53 -5.70 0.11
CA GLY A 14 2.57 -5.06 1.01
C GLY A 14 1.33 -4.53 0.30
N GLY A 15 1.51 -3.90 -0.86
CA GLY A 15 0.42 -3.36 -1.68
C GLY A 15 -0.58 -4.40 -2.19
N LEU A 16 -0.29 -5.71 -2.08
CA LEU A 16 -1.26 -6.77 -2.35
C LEU A 16 -2.45 -6.69 -1.38
N SER A 17 -2.31 -6.09 -0.21
CA SER A 17 -3.42 -5.78 0.69
C SER A 17 -4.42 -4.81 0.05
N ILE A 18 -3.93 -3.79 -0.65
CA ILE A 18 -4.74 -2.84 -1.41
C ILE A 18 -5.31 -3.52 -2.67
N TRP A 19 -4.46 -4.24 -3.42
CA TRP A 19 -4.86 -4.97 -4.62
C TRP A 19 -6.07 -5.88 -4.34
N ARG A 20 -6.04 -6.66 -3.25
CA ARG A 20 -7.14 -7.54 -2.84
C ARG A 20 -8.46 -6.78 -2.65
N GLN A 21 -8.41 -5.59 -2.04
CA GLN A 21 -9.60 -4.77 -1.83
C GLN A 21 -10.09 -4.13 -3.15
N VAL A 22 -9.18 -3.77 -4.05
CA VAL A 22 -9.56 -3.27 -5.39
C VAL A 22 -10.23 -4.36 -6.21
N VAL A 23 -9.72 -5.59 -6.21
CA VAL A 23 -10.35 -6.76 -6.85
C VAL A 23 -11.77 -6.98 -6.33
N HIS A 24 -11.95 -6.87 -5.01
CA HIS A 24 -13.27 -7.03 -4.39
C HIS A 24 -14.25 -5.91 -4.76
N ALA A 25 -13.79 -4.66 -4.73
CA ALA A 25 -14.64 -3.49 -5.00
C ALA A 25 -14.92 -3.28 -6.51
N LEU A 26 -13.99 -3.69 -7.36
CA LEU A 26 -13.99 -3.43 -8.81
C LEU A 26 -13.70 -4.72 -9.60
N PRO A 27 -14.53 -5.76 -9.51
CA PRO A 27 -14.23 -7.10 -10.05
C PRO A 27 -14.14 -7.14 -11.58
N SER A 28 -14.63 -6.13 -12.30
CA SER A 28 -14.54 -6.04 -13.76
C SER A 28 -13.29 -5.33 -14.28
N GLU A 29 -12.49 -4.75 -13.39
CA GLU A 29 -11.32 -3.96 -13.78
C GLU A 29 -10.09 -4.84 -14.03
N PRO A 30 -9.39 -4.67 -15.16
CA PRO A 30 -8.06 -5.22 -15.32
C PRO A 30 -7.06 -4.48 -14.42
N LEU A 31 -6.14 -5.22 -13.82
CA LEU A 31 -5.12 -4.66 -12.92
C LEU A 31 -3.72 -5.04 -13.36
N LEU A 32 -2.79 -4.10 -13.26
CA LEU A 32 -1.34 -4.34 -13.37
C LEU A 32 -0.68 -3.94 -12.04
N TYR A 33 -0.15 -4.92 -11.33
CA TYR A 33 0.57 -4.70 -10.07
C TYR A 33 2.07 -4.76 -10.29
N VAL A 34 2.80 -3.76 -9.78
CA VAL A 34 4.27 -3.71 -9.81
C VAL A 34 4.82 -3.71 -8.39
N ALA A 35 5.64 -4.71 -8.06
CA ALA A 35 6.37 -4.82 -6.81
C ALA A 35 7.84 -4.40 -7.02
N ASP A 36 8.28 -3.31 -6.39
CA ASP A 36 9.69 -2.90 -6.45
C ASP A 36 10.56 -3.60 -5.39
N GLN A 37 10.53 -4.94 -5.41
CA GLN A 37 11.21 -5.76 -4.41
C GLN A 37 12.75 -5.63 -4.42
N ALA A 38 13.34 -5.15 -5.51
CA ALA A 38 14.78 -4.85 -5.53
C ALA A 38 15.16 -3.73 -4.55
N HIS A 39 14.22 -2.88 -4.16
CA HIS A 39 14.44 -1.74 -3.30
C HIS A 39 13.66 -1.77 -1.98
N VAL A 40 12.93 -2.85 -1.68
CA VAL A 40 12.21 -3.01 -0.42
C VAL A 40 13.19 -3.14 0.76
N PRO A 41 12.90 -2.52 1.93
CA PRO A 41 11.80 -1.62 2.21
C PRO A 41 12.12 -0.16 1.87
N TYR A 42 11.14 0.60 1.41
CA TYR A 42 11.27 2.04 1.15
C TYR A 42 11.46 2.87 2.44
N GLY A 43 11.08 2.34 3.58
CA GLY A 43 11.13 3.06 4.86
C GLY A 43 12.53 3.52 5.30
N HIS A 44 13.60 2.93 4.74
CA HIS A 44 15.00 3.25 5.03
C HIS A 44 15.67 4.09 3.94
N ARG A 45 14.96 4.41 2.85
CA ARG A 45 15.52 5.15 1.71
C ARG A 45 15.27 6.65 1.85
N SER A 46 16.09 7.43 1.18
CA SER A 46 15.90 8.87 1.09
C SER A 46 14.63 9.22 0.27
N ALA A 47 14.03 10.36 0.56
CA ALA A 47 12.87 10.85 -0.21
C ALA A 47 13.16 10.98 -1.70
N ALA A 48 14.39 11.39 -2.07
CA ALA A 48 14.80 11.54 -3.46
C ALA A 48 14.86 10.19 -4.20
N GLU A 49 15.41 9.14 -3.56
CA GLU A 49 15.42 7.78 -4.14
C GLU A 49 13.99 7.26 -4.32
N ILE A 50 13.13 7.40 -3.32
CA ILE A 50 11.74 6.95 -3.38
C ILE A 50 10.99 7.68 -4.50
N GLN A 51 11.19 9.00 -4.64
CA GLN A 51 10.59 9.78 -5.73
C GLN A 51 11.07 9.30 -7.10
N ALA A 52 12.38 9.09 -7.27
CA ALA A 52 12.95 8.63 -8.54
C ALA A 52 12.43 7.24 -8.92
N HIS A 53 12.39 6.29 -8.00
CA HIS A 53 11.84 4.95 -8.24
C HIS A 53 10.34 5.02 -8.54
N SER A 54 9.56 5.76 -7.75
CA SER A 54 8.12 5.92 -7.96
C SER A 54 7.80 6.54 -9.31
N GLN A 55 8.61 7.52 -9.75
CA GLN A 55 8.45 8.15 -11.06
C GLN A 55 8.71 7.18 -12.20
N ALA A 56 9.79 6.40 -12.14
CA ALA A 56 10.12 5.42 -13.17
C ALA A 56 9.07 4.28 -13.25
N ILE A 57 8.52 3.85 -12.11
CA ILE A 57 7.43 2.88 -12.08
C ILE A 57 6.14 3.49 -12.68
N ALA A 58 5.84 4.73 -12.36
CA ALA A 58 4.68 5.41 -12.94
C ALA A 58 4.84 5.62 -14.46
N ASP A 59 6.03 5.99 -14.94
CA ASP A 59 6.35 6.06 -16.38
C ASP A 59 6.11 4.70 -17.07
N TYR A 60 6.53 3.59 -16.45
CA TYR A 60 6.27 2.24 -16.94
C TYR A 60 4.77 1.92 -16.98
N LEU A 61 4.01 2.21 -15.92
CA LEU A 61 2.57 1.97 -15.87
C LEU A 61 1.81 2.79 -16.92
N VAL A 62 2.24 4.02 -17.16
CA VAL A 62 1.68 4.88 -18.23
C VAL A 62 1.99 4.29 -19.62
N ALA A 63 3.22 3.81 -19.84
CA ALA A 63 3.60 3.14 -21.10
C ALA A 63 2.81 1.84 -21.33
N GLU A 64 2.44 1.12 -20.26
CA GLU A 64 1.55 -0.06 -20.30
C GLU A 64 0.06 0.31 -20.51
N GLY A 65 -0.26 1.60 -20.66
CA GLY A 65 -1.59 2.10 -20.96
C GLY A 65 -2.55 2.13 -19.76
N CYS A 66 -2.04 2.19 -18.53
CA CYS A 66 -2.88 2.28 -17.34
C CYS A 66 -3.73 3.56 -17.34
N LYS A 67 -5.03 3.42 -17.07
CA LYS A 67 -6.01 4.53 -17.02
C LYS A 67 -6.07 5.28 -15.68
N ALA A 68 -5.50 4.69 -14.65
CA ALA A 68 -5.34 5.26 -13.32
C ALA A 68 -4.18 4.58 -12.62
N ILE A 69 -3.56 5.23 -11.64
CA ILE A 69 -2.48 4.67 -10.83
C ILE A 69 -2.85 4.76 -9.35
N VAL A 70 -2.63 3.67 -8.61
CA VAL A 70 -2.68 3.62 -7.16
C VAL A 70 -1.25 3.43 -6.63
N VAL A 71 -0.73 4.44 -5.94
CA VAL A 71 0.53 4.34 -5.17
C VAL A 71 0.21 3.54 -3.91
N ALA A 72 0.28 2.20 -4.03
CA ALA A 72 -0.13 1.25 -3.00
C ALA A 72 0.96 1.06 -1.92
N CYS A 73 1.64 2.13 -1.55
CA CYS A 73 2.70 2.20 -0.54
C CYS A 73 2.55 3.50 0.25
N ASN A 74 2.39 3.43 1.58
CA ASN A 74 2.29 4.62 2.43
C ASN A 74 3.55 5.49 2.36
N THR A 75 4.71 4.85 2.38
CA THR A 75 6.01 5.54 2.29
C THR A 75 6.18 6.27 0.95
N ALA A 76 5.87 5.60 -0.17
CA ALA A 76 5.91 6.24 -1.49
C ALA A 76 4.85 7.35 -1.60
N SER A 77 3.64 7.13 -1.10
CA SER A 77 2.57 8.15 -1.10
C SER A 77 2.98 9.41 -0.35
N ALA A 78 3.68 9.25 0.78
CA ALA A 78 4.10 10.38 1.60
C ALA A 78 5.05 11.35 0.88
N VAL A 79 5.85 10.87 -0.09
CA VAL A 79 6.91 11.66 -0.72
C VAL A 79 6.78 11.80 -2.24
N ALA A 80 6.09 10.88 -2.93
CA ALA A 80 6.04 10.86 -4.39
C ALA A 80 4.66 11.23 -4.96
N LEU A 81 3.57 11.20 -4.18
CA LEU A 81 2.21 11.38 -4.71
C LEU A 81 2.01 12.72 -5.40
N GLU A 82 2.42 13.82 -4.78
CA GLU A 82 2.25 15.15 -5.36
C GLU A 82 3.14 15.37 -6.61
N PRO A 83 4.45 15.01 -6.62
CA PRO A 83 5.26 15.03 -7.83
C PRO A 83 4.67 14.22 -9.00
N LEU A 84 4.09 13.03 -8.71
CA LEU A 84 3.46 12.21 -9.74
C LEU A 84 2.20 12.87 -10.32
N ARG A 85 1.35 13.48 -9.49
CA ARG A 85 0.18 14.25 -9.95
C ARG A 85 0.56 15.42 -10.83
N GLN A 86 1.62 16.14 -10.47
CA GLN A 86 2.14 17.25 -11.29
C GLN A 86 2.68 16.76 -12.63
N ARG A 87 3.35 15.59 -12.65
CA ARG A 87 3.88 15.01 -13.88
C ARG A 87 2.80 14.49 -14.82
N PHE A 88 1.73 13.93 -14.28
CA PHE A 88 0.63 13.32 -15.03
C PHE A 88 -0.72 13.95 -14.70
N PRO A 89 -0.94 15.23 -15.02
CA PRO A 89 -2.11 15.99 -14.54
C PRO A 89 -3.45 15.47 -15.08
N GLN A 90 -3.44 14.68 -16.16
CA GLN A 90 -4.64 14.10 -16.77
C GLN A 90 -4.92 12.66 -16.32
N LEU A 91 -4.03 12.08 -15.51
CA LEU A 91 -4.17 10.71 -15.05
C LEU A 91 -4.61 10.71 -13.58
N PRO A 92 -5.70 10.04 -13.22
CA PRO A 92 -6.06 9.84 -11.82
C PRO A 92 -4.95 9.08 -11.09
N ILE A 93 -4.32 9.73 -10.08
CA ILE A 93 -3.30 9.13 -9.23
C ILE A 93 -3.76 9.22 -7.79
N LEU A 94 -3.99 8.04 -7.18
CA LEU A 94 -4.38 7.89 -5.80
C LEU A 94 -3.20 7.42 -4.97
N GLY A 95 -3.09 7.96 -3.76
CA GLY A 95 -2.11 7.50 -2.77
C GLY A 95 -2.80 7.02 -1.50
N LEU A 96 -2.00 6.58 -0.56
CA LEU A 96 -2.42 6.12 0.75
C LEU A 96 -2.12 7.17 1.81
N GLU A 97 -3.10 7.38 2.67
CA GLU A 97 -2.94 8.15 3.91
C GLU A 97 -3.24 7.25 5.10
N PRO A 98 -2.46 7.33 6.17
CA PRO A 98 -2.85 6.68 7.42
C PRO A 98 -4.25 7.12 7.83
N ALA A 99 -5.08 6.15 8.21
CA ALA A 99 -6.51 6.36 8.48
C ALA A 99 -6.77 7.07 9.83
N VAL A 100 -6.07 8.18 10.09
CA VAL A 100 -6.17 8.96 11.34
C VAL A 100 -7.57 9.53 11.51
N LYS A 101 -8.16 10.09 10.45
CA LYS A 101 -9.51 10.67 10.53
C LYS A 101 -10.57 9.67 11.00
N PRO A 102 -10.74 8.48 10.41
CA PRO A 102 -11.68 7.50 10.93
C PRO A 102 -11.30 6.98 12.32
N ALA A 103 -10.02 6.86 12.65
CA ALA A 103 -9.58 6.43 13.98
C ALA A 103 -9.98 7.42 15.07
N VAL A 104 -9.85 8.71 14.81
CA VAL A 104 -10.32 9.79 15.74
C VAL A 104 -11.83 9.71 15.96
N GLN A 105 -12.60 9.29 14.97
CA GLN A 105 -14.05 9.12 15.12
C GLN A 105 -14.44 7.85 15.88
N LEU A 106 -13.57 6.84 15.92
CA LEU A 106 -13.82 5.55 16.55
C LEU A 106 -13.37 5.51 18.02
N THR A 107 -12.30 6.23 18.35
CA THR A 107 -11.75 6.21 19.71
C THR A 107 -12.75 6.73 20.75
N ARG A 108 -12.80 6.07 21.89
CA ARG A 108 -13.55 6.46 23.09
C ARG A 108 -12.63 6.93 24.20
N SER A 109 -11.40 6.42 24.23
CA SER A 109 -10.37 6.82 25.22
C SER A 109 -9.77 8.19 24.89
N GLY A 110 -9.91 8.66 23.63
CA GLY A 110 -9.21 9.84 23.15
C GLY A 110 -7.72 9.57 22.83
N VAL A 111 -7.30 8.30 22.79
CA VAL A 111 -5.93 7.92 22.47
C VAL A 111 -5.93 6.97 21.28
N VAL A 112 -5.20 7.34 20.22
CA VAL A 112 -5.06 6.59 18.97
C VAL A 112 -3.60 6.20 18.75
N GLY A 113 -3.33 4.90 18.60
CA GLY A 113 -2.04 4.40 18.16
C GLY A 113 -1.93 4.42 16.63
N VAL A 114 -0.78 4.79 16.10
CA VAL A 114 -0.48 4.71 14.67
C VAL A 114 0.80 3.91 14.48
N MET A 115 0.70 2.78 13.81
CA MET A 115 1.83 1.94 13.42
C MET A 115 2.28 2.31 12.01
N ALA A 116 3.52 2.76 11.82
CA ALA A 116 4.01 3.14 10.49
C ALA A 116 5.55 3.06 10.38
N THR A 117 6.06 3.38 9.18
CA THR A 117 7.49 3.55 8.93
C THR A 117 7.97 4.96 9.31
N PRO A 118 9.27 5.17 9.57
CA PRO A 118 9.81 6.51 9.83
C PRO A 118 9.47 7.53 8.74
N ALA A 119 9.60 7.14 7.47
CA ALA A 119 9.32 8.02 6.34
C ALA A 119 7.83 8.42 6.26
N THR A 120 6.91 7.54 6.66
CA THR A 120 5.48 7.89 6.74
C THR A 120 5.23 9.00 7.77
N PHE A 121 5.82 8.91 8.96
CA PHE A 121 5.67 9.93 10.00
C PHE A 121 6.32 11.27 9.64
N GLN A 122 7.41 11.24 8.86
CA GLN A 122 8.08 12.44 8.37
C GLN A 122 7.32 13.11 7.21
N GLY A 123 6.40 12.39 6.54
CA GLY A 123 5.66 12.87 5.40
C GLY A 123 4.72 14.03 5.73
N GLN A 124 4.66 15.03 4.83
CA GLN A 124 3.76 16.20 4.98
C GLN A 124 2.29 15.78 5.05
N LEU A 125 1.90 14.78 4.28
CA LEU A 125 0.53 14.28 4.21
C LEU A 125 0.05 13.75 5.57
N TYR A 126 0.87 12.93 6.23
CA TYR A 126 0.56 12.43 7.57
C TYR A 126 0.45 13.58 8.59
N ARG A 127 1.44 14.49 8.61
CA ARG A 127 1.44 15.63 9.54
C ARG A 127 0.23 16.55 9.34
N ALA A 128 -0.14 16.81 8.08
CA ALA A 128 -1.31 17.61 7.76
C ALA A 128 -2.61 16.91 8.23
N THR A 129 -2.70 15.59 8.07
CA THR A 129 -3.85 14.79 8.50
C THR A 129 -3.98 14.77 10.02
N VAL A 130 -2.88 14.55 10.75
CA VAL A 130 -2.87 14.62 12.23
C VAL A 130 -3.23 16.02 12.69
N GLY A 131 -2.58 17.08 12.17
CA GLY A 131 -2.86 18.46 12.54
C GLY A 131 -4.30 18.90 12.26
N ARG A 132 -4.95 18.33 11.24
CA ARG A 132 -6.32 18.66 10.86
C ARG A 132 -7.37 17.90 11.69
N TYR A 133 -7.14 16.63 12.00
CA TYR A 133 -8.17 15.74 12.53
C TYR A 133 -7.93 15.27 13.97
N ALA A 134 -6.69 15.30 14.47
CA ALA A 134 -6.32 14.77 15.77
C ALA A 134 -6.14 15.86 16.86
N THR A 135 -6.76 17.03 16.70
CA THR A 135 -6.59 18.17 17.63
C THR A 135 -7.13 17.93 19.04
N ALA A 136 -8.07 16.98 19.19
CA ALA A 136 -8.72 16.66 20.45
C ALA A 136 -8.37 15.24 20.98
N VAL A 137 -7.43 14.56 20.34
CA VAL A 137 -7.00 13.20 20.71
C VAL A 137 -5.48 13.12 20.81
N GLN A 138 -4.99 12.24 21.66
CA GLN A 138 -3.57 11.90 21.72
C GLN A 138 -3.25 10.90 20.61
N VAL A 139 -2.23 11.18 19.80
CA VAL A 139 -1.70 10.25 18.81
C VAL A 139 -0.39 9.68 19.34
N VAL A 140 -0.33 8.35 19.46
CA VAL A 140 0.88 7.60 19.83
C VAL A 140 1.47 7.01 18.57
N GLU A 141 2.58 7.60 18.11
CA GLU A 141 3.30 7.15 16.92
C GLU A 141 4.23 5.98 17.28
N GLN A 142 4.04 4.85 16.61
CA GLN A 142 4.88 3.66 16.79
C GLN A 142 5.58 3.30 15.48
N VAL A 143 6.90 3.47 15.47
CA VAL A 143 7.75 2.99 14.38
C VAL A 143 7.94 1.47 14.51
N CYS A 144 7.57 0.71 13.46
CA CYS A 144 7.63 -0.75 13.47
C CYS A 144 8.75 -1.25 12.54
N VAL A 145 10.01 -1.08 13.01
CA VAL A 145 11.20 -1.53 12.27
C VAL A 145 11.23 -3.06 12.15
N GLY A 146 11.39 -3.59 10.94
CA GLY A 146 11.47 -5.04 10.68
C GLY A 146 10.12 -5.72 10.47
N LEU A 147 8.97 -5.03 10.68
CA LEU A 147 7.66 -5.65 10.49
C LEU A 147 7.30 -5.86 9.01
N ALA A 148 7.70 -4.94 8.13
CA ALA A 148 7.50 -5.11 6.69
C ALA A 148 8.33 -6.29 6.16
N GLU A 149 9.56 -6.43 6.63
CA GLU A 149 10.49 -7.50 6.28
C GLU A 149 9.97 -8.87 6.69
N LEU A 150 9.34 -8.98 7.88
CA LEU A 150 8.65 -10.21 8.30
C LEU A 150 7.56 -10.62 7.32
N VAL A 151 6.75 -9.68 6.86
CA VAL A 151 5.68 -9.95 5.90
C VAL A 151 6.27 -10.35 4.54
N GLU A 152 7.34 -9.70 4.07
CA GLU A 152 8.04 -10.09 2.83
C GLU A 152 8.56 -11.54 2.90
N GLN A 153 9.06 -11.95 4.06
CA GLN A 153 9.52 -13.32 4.35
C GLN A 153 8.36 -14.30 4.51
N GLY A 154 7.14 -13.79 4.72
CA GLY A 154 5.93 -14.56 4.93
C GLY A 154 5.78 -15.09 6.35
N GLU A 155 6.42 -14.47 7.32
CA GLU A 155 6.30 -14.73 8.75
C GLU A 155 5.13 -13.92 9.32
N LEU A 156 3.90 -14.46 9.21
CA LEU A 156 2.67 -13.73 9.52
C LEU A 156 2.10 -14.08 10.90
N GLU A 157 2.57 -15.16 11.50
CA GLU A 157 2.06 -15.70 12.77
C GLU A 157 3.14 -16.51 13.48
N GLY A 158 2.88 -16.86 14.72
CA GLY A 158 3.78 -17.65 15.55
C GLY A 158 4.45 -16.84 16.66
N PRO A 159 5.17 -17.50 17.60
CA PRO A 159 5.70 -16.86 18.80
C PRO A 159 6.62 -15.67 18.52
N ASP A 160 7.47 -15.77 17.50
CA ASP A 160 8.44 -14.71 17.17
C ASP A 160 7.73 -13.48 16.58
N CYS A 161 6.73 -13.70 15.68
CA CYS A 161 5.89 -12.63 15.16
C CYS A 161 5.11 -11.96 16.30
N ASP A 162 4.49 -12.75 17.18
CA ASP A 162 3.73 -12.26 18.33
C ASP A 162 4.59 -11.43 19.29
N ALA A 163 5.79 -11.89 19.61
CA ALA A 163 6.72 -11.17 20.48
C ALA A 163 7.11 -9.81 19.88
N ARG A 164 7.39 -9.78 18.57
CA ARG A 164 7.69 -8.50 17.87
C ARG A 164 6.48 -7.57 17.83
N LEU A 165 5.29 -8.11 17.53
CA LEU A 165 4.05 -7.32 17.53
C LEU A 165 3.79 -6.73 18.91
N MET A 166 3.93 -7.51 19.98
CA MET A 166 3.77 -7.00 21.35
C MET A 166 4.71 -5.86 21.66
N GLY A 167 5.98 -5.94 21.26
CA GLY A 167 6.95 -4.85 21.46
C GLY A 167 6.52 -3.52 20.78
N TYR A 168 5.77 -3.58 19.66
CA TYR A 168 5.20 -2.38 19.04
C TYR A 168 3.87 -1.95 19.68
N LEU A 169 3.07 -2.90 20.19
CA LEU A 169 1.76 -2.63 20.73
C LEU A 169 1.83 -2.07 22.17
N GLU A 170 2.77 -2.55 23.00
CA GLU A 170 2.89 -2.16 24.41
C GLU A 170 2.91 -0.64 24.66
N PRO A 171 3.67 0.19 23.93
CA PRO A 171 3.67 1.63 24.16
C PRO A 171 2.30 2.28 23.93
N MET A 172 1.54 1.79 22.95
CA MET A 172 0.19 2.28 22.65
C MET A 172 -0.81 1.83 23.70
N LEU A 173 -0.71 0.56 24.12
CA LEU A 173 -1.56 0.00 25.20
C LEU A 173 -1.29 0.72 26.52
N ALA A 174 -0.03 0.96 26.87
CA ALA A 174 0.36 1.68 28.09
C ALA A 174 -0.14 3.14 28.10
N ALA A 175 -0.25 3.76 26.91
CA ALA A 175 -0.83 5.08 26.76
C ALA A 175 -2.37 5.11 26.84
N GLY A 176 -3.02 3.94 26.91
CA GLY A 176 -4.48 3.81 26.95
C GLY A 176 -5.16 3.92 25.58
N ALA A 177 -4.45 3.61 24.49
CA ALA A 177 -5.06 3.56 23.17
C ALA A 177 -6.15 2.48 23.12
N ASP A 178 -7.27 2.80 22.50
CA ASP A 178 -8.37 1.87 22.19
C ASP A 178 -8.58 1.71 20.67
N THR A 179 -7.79 2.42 19.90
CA THR A 179 -7.85 2.40 18.43
C THR A 179 -6.44 2.42 17.87
N ILE A 180 -6.14 1.51 16.96
CA ILE A 180 -4.85 1.39 16.26
C ILE A 180 -5.06 1.56 14.76
N VAL A 181 -4.21 2.35 14.11
CA VAL A 181 -4.17 2.57 12.66
C VAL A 181 -2.99 1.81 12.06
N LEU A 182 -3.26 1.03 11.02
CA LEU A 182 -2.22 0.38 10.23
C LEU A 182 -1.73 1.34 9.12
N GLY A 183 -0.63 2.04 9.38
CA GLY A 183 -0.03 3.04 8.49
C GLY A 183 1.01 2.47 7.52
N CYS A 184 0.99 1.16 7.25
CA CYS A 184 1.83 0.48 6.26
C CYS A 184 1.03 -0.64 5.61
N THR A 185 1.21 -0.81 4.29
CA THR A 185 0.51 -1.80 3.46
C THR A 185 0.83 -3.25 3.80
N HIS A 186 1.94 -3.50 4.46
CA HIS A 186 2.31 -4.83 4.95
C HIS A 186 1.51 -5.25 6.19
N TYR A 187 1.13 -4.31 7.06
CA TYR A 187 0.55 -4.64 8.37
C TYR A 187 -0.84 -5.28 8.33
N PRO A 188 -1.71 -5.07 7.32
CA PRO A 188 -2.94 -5.85 7.19
C PRO A 188 -2.76 -7.37 7.09
N PHE A 189 -1.57 -7.85 6.69
CA PHE A 189 -1.29 -9.29 6.63
C PHE A 189 -1.07 -9.94 8.01
N VAL A 190 -0.77 -9.14 9.03
CA VAL A 190 -0.66 -9.59 10.43
C VAL A 190 -1.81 -9.07 11.30
N ILE A 191 -2.89 -8.57 10.69
CA ILE A 191 -4.02 -7.96 11.42
C ILE A 191 -4.69 -8.92 12.39
N GLU A 192 -4.79 -10.20 12.04
CA GLU A 192 -5.41 -11.19 12.92
C GLU A 192 -4.54 -11.48 14.16
N SER A 193 -3.21 -11.50 14.00
CA SER A 193 -2.28 -11.59 15.12
C SER A 193 -2.37 -10.35 16.01
N ILE A 194 -2.43 -9.12 15.42
CA ILE A 194 -2.65 -7.89 16.17
C ILE A 194 -3.96 -7.97 16.96
N ARG A 195 -5.09 -8.31 16.31
CA ARG A 195 -6.41 -8.40 16.95
C ARG A 195 -6.42 -9.38 18.10
N ARG A 196 -5.79 -10.53 17.93
CA ARG A 196 -5.67 -11.57 18.97
C ARG A 196 -4.88 -11.06 20.19
N LEU A 197 -3.80 -10.33 19.96
CA LEU A 197 -2.92 -9.81 21.02
C LEU A 197 -3.57 -8.66 21.81
N VAL A 198 -4.26 -7.73 21.11
CA VAL A 198 -4.88 -6.56 21.77
C VAL A 198 -6.28 -6.82 22.30
N GLY A 199 -6.92 -7.90 21.87
CA GLY A 199 -8.27 -8.29 22.29
C GLY A 199 -9.40 -7.50 21.63
N PRO A 200 -10.67 -7.86 21.92
CA PRO A 200 -11.84 -7.36 21.18
C PRO A 200 -12.23 -5.92 21.49
N SER A 201 -11.69 -5.31 22.55
CA SER A 201 -11.97 -3.92 22.92
C SER A 201 -11.18 -2.91 22.08
N MET A 202 -10.13 -3.35 21.39
CA MET A 202 -9.29 -2.52 20.53
C MET A 202 -9.84 -2.47 19.11
N ALA A 203 -10.08 -1.28 18.59
CA ALA A 203 -10.37 -1.10 17.18
C ALA A 203 -9.07 -1.08 16.36
N VAL A 204 -8.98 -1.93 15.32
CA VAL A 204 -7.83 -1.95 14.39
C VAL A 204 -8.31 -1.49 13.02
N VAL A 205 -7.79 -0.34 12.57
CA VAL A 205 -8.22 0.35 11.35
C VAL A 205 -7.27 0.03 10.21
N ASP A 206 -7.77 -0.71 9.22
CA ASP A 206 -7.11 -0.97 7.94
C ASP A 206 -7.60 0.07 6.90
N PRO A 207 -6.72 0.88 6.28
CA PRO A 207 -7.11 1.85 5.27
C PRO A 207 -7.49 1.22 3.92
N ALA A 208 -7.11 -0.01 3.63
CA ALA A 208 -7.24 -0.62 2.30
C ALA A 208 -8.68 -0.63 1.73
N PRO A 209 -9.73 -0.97 2.51
CA PRO A 209 -11.10 -0.89 2.01
C PRO A 209 -11.55 0.53 1.63
N ALA A 210 -11.06 1.55 2.34
CA ALA A 210 -11.39 2.94 2.04
C ALA A 210 -10.71 3.41 0.75
N VAL A 211 -9.47 3.00 0.51
CA VAL A 211 -8.74 3.29 -0.73
C VAL A 211 -9.46 2.68 -1.93
N ALA A 212 -9.89 1.42 -1.85
CA ALA A 212 -10.60 0.77 -2.94
C ALA A 212 -11.94 1.46 -3.26
N ARG A 213 -12.70 1.87 -2.25
CA ARG A 213 -13.93 2.67 -2.46
C ARG A 213 -13.64 4.01 -3.11
N HIS A 214 -12.62 4.73 -2.62
CA HIS A 214 -12.24 6.02 -3.20
C HIS A 214 -11.79 5.88 -4.67
N LEU A 215 -11.06 4.82 -5.01
CA LEU A 215 -10.73 4.51 -6.40
C LEU A 215 -11.97 4.31 -7.25
N ALA A 216 -12.95 3.53 -6.77
CA ALA A 216 -14.21 3.32 -7.48
C ALA A 216 -14.96 4.64 -7.72
N ASP A 217 -15.04 5.51 -6.72
CA ASP A 217 -15.67 6.83 -6.82
C ASP A 217 -14.97 7.73 -7.85
N VAL A 218 -13.63 7.72 -7.86
CA VAL A 218 -12.83 8.48 -8.83
C VAL A 218 -13.07 7.97 -10.25
N LEU A 219 -12.99 6.65 -10.48
CA LEU A 219 -13.22 6.08 -11.81
C LEU A 219 -14.64 6.31 -12.30
N ALA A 220 -15.64 6.25 -11.44
CA ALA A 220 -17.03 6.54 -11.78
C ALA A 220 -17.20 8.01 -12.21
N ARG A 221 -16.65 8.94 -11.44
CA ARG A 221 -16.73 10.38 -11.72
C ARG A 221 -16.04 10.77 -13.03
N GLU A 222 -14.90 10.15 -13.33
CA GLU A 222 -14.13 10.40 -14.55
C GLU A 222 -14.64 9.58 -15.77
N GLY A 223 -15.69 8.74 -15.61
CA GLY A 223 -16.21 7.90 -16.69
C GLY A 223 -15.24 6.82 -17.16
N LEU A 224 -14.36 6.34 -16.26
CA LEU A 224 -13.30 5.40 -16.55
C LEU A 224 -13.61 3.96 -16.14
N LEU A 225 -14.77 3.69 -15.52
CA LEU A 225 -15.15 2.33 -15.14
C LEU A 225 -15.23 1.39 -16.35
N ALA A 226 -14.72 0.17 -16.18
CA ALA A 226 -14.88 -0.88 -17.18
C ALA A 226 -16.36 -1.25 -17.32
N PRO A 227 -16.86 -1.57 -18.55
CA PRO A 227 -18.21 -2.05 -18.74
C PRO A 227 -18.48 -3.32 -17.92
N ALA A 228 -19.63 -3.36 -17.24
CA ALA A 228 -20.04 -4.51 -16.41
C ALA A 228 -20.29 -5.80 -17.21
N GLU A 229 -20.51 -5.69 -18.52
CA GLU A 229 -20.91 -6.79 -19.42
C GLU A 229 -19.76 -7.67 -19.91
N ARG A 230 -18.51 -7.39 -19.52
CA ARG A 230 -17.45 -8.36 -19.74
C ARG A 230 -17.71 -9.53 -18.79
N GLY A 231 -18.28 -10.61 -19.33
CA GLY A 231 -18.42 -11.87 -18.63
C GLY A 231 -17.14 -12.28 -17.90
N PRO A 232 -17.15 -13.28 -17.03
CA PRO A 232 -16.01 -13.62 -16.22
C PRO A 232 -14.80 -13.88 -17.11
N LEU A 233 -13.95 -12.83 -17.26
CA LEU A 233 -12.59 -13.04 -17.82
C LEU A 233 -11.90 -13.97 -16.82
N GLU A 234 -11.20 -14.98 -17.36
CA GLU A 234 -10.33 -15.81 -16.52
C GLU A 234 -9.43 -14.89 -15.66
N PRO A 235 -9.30 -15.13 -14.35
CA PRO A 235 -8.49 -14.28 -13.47
C PRO A 235 -7.09 -14.02 -14.00
N ALA A 236 -6.49 -15.02 -14.65
CA ALA A 236 -5.14 -14.96 -15.23
C ALA A 236 -5.00 -13.94 -16.38
N SER A 237 -6.08 -13.63 -17.12
CA SER A 237 -6.07 -12.63 -18.20
C SER A 237 -6.40 -11.23 -17.70
N ARG A 238 -6.97 -11.10 -16.49
CA ARG A 238 -7.38 -9.83 -15.90
C ARG A 238 -6.32 -9.19 -15.04
N TYR A 239 -5.51 -10.00 -14.37
CA TYR A 239 -4.53 -9.54 -13.40
C TYR A 239 -3.12 -9.83 -13.90
N ARG A 240 -2.36 -8.77 -14.13
CA ARG A 240 -0.96 -8.82 -14.52
C ARG A 240 -0.11 -8.42 -13.32
N PHE A 241 0.99 -9.12 -13.12
CA PHE A 241 1.93 -8.87 -12.04
C PHE A 241 3.33 -8.71 -12.59
N ALA A 242 4.10 -7.79 -12.02
CA ALA A 242 5.49 -7.60 -12.36
C ALA A 242 6.31 -7.32 -11.08
N THR A 243 7.57 -7.73 -11.08
CA THR A 243 8.47 -7.52 -9.95
C THR A 243 9.86 -7.14 -10.43
N THR A 244 10.56 -6.31 -9.67
CA THR A 244 11.95 -5.92 -9.93
C THR A 244 12.97 -6.87 -9.29
N ALA A 245 12.51 -7.95 -8.65
CA ALA A 245 13.35 -9.00 -8.09
C ALA A 245 13.01 -10.37 -8.71
N SER A 246 13.09 -11.45 -7.93
CA SER A 246 12.81 -12.80 -8.41
C SER A 246 11.30 -13.03 -8.64
N PRO A 247 10.85 -13.30 -9.88
CA PRO A 247 9.45 -13.65 -10.14
C PRO A 247 8.97 -14.87 -9.34
N SER A 248 9.83 -15.87 -9.13
CA SER A 248 9.47 -17.08 -8.37
C SER A 248 9.17 -16.76 -6.91
N ASP A 249 9.92 -15.83 -6.30
CA ASP A 249 9.72 -15.42 -4.92
C ASP A 249 8.45 -14.59 -4.78
N PHE A 250 8.24 -13.65 -5.70
CA PHE A 250 7.01 -12.88 -5.76
C PHE A 250 5.76 -13.79 -5.94
N ASN A 251 5.82 -14.75 -6.85
CA ASN A 251 4.69 -15.67 -7.09
C ASN A 251 4.36 -16.53 -5.86
N ARG A 252 5.38 -16.93 -5.08
CA ARG A 252 5.15 -17.60 -3.79
C ARG A 252 4.46 -16.69 -2.78
N ALA A 253 4.92 -15.44 -2.67
CA ALA A 253 4.30 -14.45 -1.81
C ALA A 253 2.85 -14.13 -2.24
N LEU A 254 2.60 -13.95 -3.54
CA LEU A 254 1.27 -13.73 -4.11
C LEU A 254 0.31 -14.86 -3.72
N SER A 255 0.72 -16.11 -3.90
CA SER A 255 -0.09 -17.26 -3.53
C SER A 255 -0.35 -17.32 -2.01
N ARG A 256 0.67 -17.05 -1.20
CA ARG A 256 0.56 -17.09 0.28
C ARG A 256 -0.33 -15.97 0.83
N LEU A 257 -0.15 -14.72 0.34
CA LEU A 257 -0.78 -13.54 0.94
C LEU A 257 -2.20 -13.30 0.46
N VAL A 258 -2.51 -13.63 -0.80
CA VAL A 258 -3.81 -13.34 -1.41
C VAL A 258 -4.46 -14.52 -2.12
N GLY A 259 -3.85 -15.72 -2.05
CA GLY A 259 -4.44 -16.96 -2.59
C GLY A 259 -4.47 -17.04 -4.12
N VAL A 260 -3.67 -16.21 -4.82
CA VAL A 260 -3.65 -16.14 -6.27
C VAL A 260 -2.40 -16.83 -6.82
N SER A 261 -2.63 -17.81 -7.70
CA SER A 261 -1.56 -18.44 -8.48
C SER A 261 -1.47 -17.77 -9.85
N SER A 262 -0.40 -17.04 -10.10
CA SER A 262 -0.14 -16.37 -11.38
C SER A 262 1.36 -16.31 -11.65
N SER A 263 1.74 -16.08 -12.91
CA SER A 263 3.11 -15.74 -13.27
C SER A 263 3.30 -14.23 -13.25
N SER A 264 4.40 -13.78 -12.69
CA SER A 264 4.82 -12.38 -12.76
C SER A 264 5.91 -12.18 -13.79
N GLN A 265 5.92 -10.99 -14.40
CA GLN A 265 6.97 -10.54 -15.31
C GLN A 265 8.15 -10.00 -14.50
N ALA A 266 9.37 -10.34 -14.91
CA ALA A 266 10.55 -9.68 -14.36
C ALA A 266 10.70 -8.29 -15.00
N LEU A 267 11.03 -7.30 -14.17
CA LEU A 267 11.42 -5.96 -14.58
C LEU A 267 12.86 -5.69 -14.14
N ILE A 268 13.60 -4.96 -14.97
CA ILE A 268 15.01 -4.64 -14.73
C ILE A 268 15.14 -3.13 -14.58
N TRP A 269 15.85 -2.71 -13.52
CA TRP A 269 16.28 -1.34 -13.34
C TRP A 269 17.49 -1.06 -14.23
N GLN A 270 17.42 0.04 -14.99
CA GLN A 270 18.53 0.56 -15.76
C GLN A 270 18.74 2.04 -15.46
N GLN A 271 19.99 2.49 -15.41
CA GLN A 271 20.32 3.91 -15.25
C GLN A 271 20.44 4.57 -16.64
N ARG A 272 19.80 5.71 -16.84
CA ARG A 272 20.04 6.55 -18.02
C ARG A 272 21.38 7.28 -17.90
N PRO A 273 21.91 7.88 -19.02
CA PRO A 273 23.13 8.69 -18.97
C PRO A 273 23.06 9.88 -17.99
N ASP A 274 21.86 10.44 -17.73
CA ASP A 274 21.60 11.48 -16.73
C ASP A 274 21.43 10.93 -15.30
N GLN A 275 21.72 9.64 -15.09
CA GLN A 275 21.56 8.88 -13.85
C GLN A 275 20.11 8.71 -13.37
N SER A 276 19.11 9.10 -14.13
CA SER A 276 17.72 8.80 -13.77
C SER A 276 17.43 7.29 -13.94
N PRO A 277 16.74 6.64 -12.98
CA PRO A 277 16.37 5.23 -13.12
C PRO A 277 15.23 5.07 -14.15
N VAL A 278 15.28 3.95 -14.86
CA VAL A 278 14.23 3.52 -15.81
C VAL A 278 13.92 2.06 -15.56
N LEU A 279 12.67 1.68 -15.77
CA LEU A 279 12.18 0.33 -15.57
C LEU A 279 11.78 -0.28 -16.92
N HIS A 280 12.30 -1.47 -17.21
CA HIS A 280 12.03 -2.20 -18.44
C HIS A 280 11.67 -3.67 -18.15
N PRO A 281 10.89 -4.32 -19.01
CA PRO A 281 10.82 -5.78 -19.05
C PRO A 281 12.20 -6.42 -19.21
N ALA A 282 12.41 -7.55 -18.50
CA ALA A 282 13.63 -8.33 -18.57
C ALA A 282 13.78 -9.07 -19.91
#